data_5f198b2a3c4a775c6c34da0b4547d8e1
#
_entry.id   5f198b2a3c4a775c6c34da0b4547d8e1
#
_cell.length_a   1.000
_cell.length_b   1.000
_cell.length_c   1.000
_cell.angle_alpha   90.00
_cell.angle_beta   90.00
_cell.angle_gamma   90.00
#
_symmetry.space_group_name_H-M   'P 1'
#
loop_
_entity.id
_entity.type
_entity.pdbx_description
1 polymer ?
#
loop_
_entity_poly.entity_id
_entity_poly.type
_entity_poly.pdbx_seq_one_letter_code
_entity_poly.pdbx_strand_id
1 'polypeptide(L)'
;MKITFLGTGAADWNFKKHDNLDGFRRNCSLLIDDCLLIDPGADVPNALSTFEKNADEIKYMINTHAHSDHYNEQTLCYLSNARFYSMNAGEERLLGKYTVTALHANHSTCTSGAVHFIVSDGENKLFYGLDGAWLMYDEVRAIKDNGIDLAIFDATIGDVPGDYRIFEHNNLNMVVEMKTSLEKYIKRVFISHMARTLHASHDELVDRMKPHGIEVAFDGCEIEI
;
A
#
# COMPACT_ATOMS: atom_id res chain seq x y z
N MET A 1 -2.35 -8.96 -13.90
CA MET A 1 -3.00 -8.12 -12.85
C MET A 1 -2.54 -6.68 -13.05
N LYS A 2 -3.48 -5.75 -13.34
CA LYS A 2 -3.19 -4.31 -13.46
C LYS A 2 -3.27 -3.65 -12.09
N ILE A 3 -2.27 -2.86 -11.73
CA ILE A 3 -2.16 -2.18 -10.45
C ILE A 3 -2.13 -0.67 -10.71
N THR A 4 -3.01 0.10 -10.09
CA THR A 4 -3.03 1.56 -10.13
C THR A 4 -2.83 2.11 -8.70
N PHE A 5 -1.77 2.90 -8.49
CA PHE A 5 -1.56 3.62 -7.24
C PHE A 5 -2.42 4.88 -7.22
N LEU A 6 -3.54 4.87 -6.50
CA LEU A 6 -4.43 6.03 -6.39
C LEU A 6 -3.85 7.10 -5.46
N GLY A 7 -3.04 6.68 -4.49
CA GLY A 7 -2.30 7.54 -3.59
C GLY A 7 -1.09 6.82 -3.02
N THR A 8 -0.04 7.56 -2.68
CA THR A 8 1.27 7.04 -2.26
C THR A 8 1.84 7.76 -1.04
N GLY A 9 1.09 8.65 -0.44
CA GLY A 9 1.47 9.45 0.72
C GLY A 9 0.98 8.88 2.04
N ALA A 10 1.72 9.14 3.11
CA ALA A 10 1.36 8.84 4.48
C ALA A 10 0.32 9.84 5.05
N ALA A 11 -0.12 9.62 6.30
CA ALA A 11 -1.15 10.40 6.98
C ALA A 11 -0.85 11.91 7.13
N ASP A 12 0.42 12.35 7.02
CA ASP A 12 0.80 13.76 7.15
C ASP A 12 0.57 14.60 5.88
N TRP A 13 0.13 13.96 4.79
CA TRP A 13 -0.43 14.62 3.63
C TRP A 13 -1.90 14.98 3.88
N ASN A 14 -2.34 16.11 3.34
CA ASN A 14 -3.73 16.56 3.41
C ASN A 14 -4.10 17.23 2.10
N PHE A 15 -5.01 16.65 1.35
CA PHE A 15 -5.44 17.16 0.05
C PHE A 15 -5.79 18.66 0.10
N LYS A 16 -6.65 19.06 1.03
CA LYS A 16 -7.13 20.47 1.12
C LYS A 16 -6.05 21.51 1.41
N LYS A 17 -4.91 21.08 1.98
CA LYS A 17 -3.82 21.99 2.39
C LYS A 17 -2.60 21.89 1.50
N HIS A 18 -2.40 20.77 0.85
CA HIS A 18 -1.12 20.44 0.22
C HIS A 18 -1.24 20.13 -1.28
N ASP A 19 -2.44 20.11 -1.87
CA ASP A 19 -2.69 19.75 -3.27
C ASP A 19 -1.96 20.63 -4.30
N ASN A 20 -1.53 21.83 -3.88
CA ASN A 20 -0.76 22.77 -4.67
C ASN A 20 0.76 22.72 -4.41
N LEU A 21 1.22 21.83 -3.54
CA LEU A 21 2.64 21.63 -3.29
C LEU A 21 3.28 20.79 -4.38
N ASP A 22 4.49 21.14 -4.75
CA ASP A 22 5.32 20.30 -5.60
C ASP A 22 5.56 18.93 -4.92
N GLY A 23 5.42 17.85 -5.69
CA GLY A 23 5.53 16.49 -5.16
C GLY A 23 4.38 16.06 -4.24
N PHE A 24 3.21 16.73 -4.30
CA PHE A 24 2.02 16.32 -3.55
C PHE A 24 1.68 14.84 -3.77
N ARG A 25 1.26 14.18 -2.68
CA ARG A 25 0.79 12.80 -2.68
C ARG A 25 -0.54 12.68 -1.96
N ARG A 26 -1.47 11.94 -2.52
CA ARG A 26 -2.70 11.51 -1.82
C ARG A 26 -2.38 10.43 -0.81
N ASN A 27 -3.22 10.28 0.20
CA ASN A 27 -3.12 9.16 1.14
C ASN A 27 -3.18 7.82 0.40
N CYS A 28 -2.45 6.84 0.91
CA CYS A 28 -2.26 5.55 0.24
C CYS A 28 -3.57 4.84 -0.07
N SER A 29 -3.69 4.42 -1.32
CA SER A 29 -4.76 3.57 -1.79
C SER A 29 -4.35 2.88 -3.08
N LEU A 30 -4.80 1.65 -3.29
CA LEU A 30 -4.45 0.84 -4.46
C LEU A 30 -5.69 0.29 -5.14
N LEU A 31 -5.73 0.38 -6.47
CA LEU A 31 -6.79 -0.20 -7.28
C LEU A 31 -6.23 -1.32 -8.16
N ILE A 32 -6.85 -2.50 -8.08
CA ILE A 32 -6.46 -3.71 -8.82
C ILE A 32 -7.51 -4.00 -9.89
N ASP A 33 -7.08 -4.09 -11.16
CA ASP A 33 -7.91 -4.38 -12.36
C ASP A 33 -9.19 -3.53 -12.42
N ASP A 34 -9.14 -2.28 -11.96
CA ASP A 34 -10.26 -1.35 -11.82
C ASP A 34 -11.44 -1.90 -10.99
N CYS A 35 -11.25 -2.99 -10.23
CA CYS A 35 -12.29 -3.79 -9.59
C CYS A 35 -12.15 -3.95 -8.07
N LEU A 36 -10.95 -4.20 -7.55
CA LEU A 36 -10.66 -4.36 -6.13
C LEU A 36 -9.87 -3.15 -5.61
N LEU A 37 -10.48 -2.43 -4.67
CA LEU A 37 -9.87 -1.27 -4.01
C LEU A 37 -9.34 -1.66 -2.64
N ILE A 38 -8.07 -1.36 -2.38
CA ILE A 38 -7.44 -1.49 -1.06
C ILE A 38 -7.30 -0.08 -0.46
N ASP A 39 -7.65 0.06 0.80
CA ASP A 39 -7.61 1.29 1.60
C ASP A 39 -8.48 2.42 1.00
N PRO A 40 -9.81 2.34 1.18
CA PRO A 40 -10.77 3.35 0.74
C PRO A 40 -10.71 4.63 1.61
N GLY A 41 -9.57 5.32 1.59
CA GLY A 41 -9.33 6.58 2.29
C GLY A 41 -10.08 7.77 1.71
N ALA A 42 -9.97 8.94 2.35
CA ALA A 42 -10.71 10.14 2.00
C ALA A 42 -10.36 10.72 0.62
N ASP A 43 -9.15 10.48 0.12
CA ASP A 43 -8.67 11.02 -1.15
C ASP A 43 -9.09 10.20 -2.38
N VAL A 44 -9.64 8.99 -2.17
CA VAL A 44 -10.04 8.07 -3.26
C VAL A 44 -11.01 8.68 -4.26
N PRO A 45 -12.12 9.36 -3.89
CA PRO A 45 -13.02 9.95 -4.87
C PRO A 45 -12.34 10.97 -5.79
N ASN A 46 -11.41 11.77 -5.22
CA ASN A 46 -10.62 12.70 -5.99
C ASN A 46 -9.62 11.98 -6.90
N ALA A 47 -8.95 10.94 -6.41
CA ALA A 47 -8.01 10.14 -7.19
C ALA A 47 -8.69 9.49 -8.39
N LEU A 48 -9.85 8.86 -8.19
CA LEU A 48 -10.64 8.24 -9.27
C LEU A 48 -10.98 9.24 -10.37
N SER A 49 -11.44 10.45 -9.98
CA SER A 49 -11.74 11.51 -10.93
C SER A 49 -10.48 12.01 -11.66
N THR A 50 -9.36 12.19 -10.94
CA THR A 50 -8.11 12.72 -11.51
C THR A 50 -7.47 11.74 -12.51
N PHE A 51 -7.54 10.44 -12.22
CA PHE A 51 -6.92 9.39 -13.05
C PHE A 51 -7.94 8.71 -13.99
N GLU A 52 -9.10 9.33 -14.18
CA GLU A 52 -10.16 8.88 -15.10
C GLU A 52 -10.59 7.42 -14.86
N LYS A 53 -10.65 7.02 -13.56
CA LYS A 53 -11.12 5.70 -13.15
C LYS A 53 -12.64 5.70 -12.93
N ASN A 54 -13.29 4.64 -13.40
CA ASN A 54 -14.73 4.50 -13.26
C ASN A 54 -15.10 3.86 -11.90
N ALA A 55 -15.72 4.64 -11.03
CA ALA A 55 -16.17 4.19 -9.71
C ALA A 55 -17.15 2.99 -9.77
N ASP A 56 -17.95 2.89 -10.84
CA ASP A 56 -18.94 1.80 -11.00
C ASP A 56 -18.30 0.43 -11.34
N GLU A 57 -17.03 0.41 -11.74
CA GLU A 57 -16.28 -0.82 -11.98
C GLU A 57 -15.76 -1.44 -10.71
N ILE A 58 -15.60 -0.68 -9.63
CA ILE A 58 -15.16 -1.16 -8.33
C ILE A 58 -16.26 -2.04 -7.73
N LYS A 59 -15.94 -3.31 -7.44
CA LYS A 59 -16.89 -4.29 -6.88
C LYS A 59 -16.56 -4.67 -5.44
N TYR A 60 -15.30 -4.56 -5.06
CA TYR A 60 -14.79 -4.98 -3.76
C TYR A 60 -13.90 -3.91 -3.15
N MET A 61 -14.06 -3.72 -1.84
CA MET A 61 -13.21 -2.85 -1.04
C MET A 61 -12.71 -3.62 0.19
N ILE A 62 -11.43 -3.49 0.50
CA ILE A 62 -10.81 -3.98 1.73
C ILE A 62 -9.93 -2.86 2.31
N ASN A 63 -9.63 -2.92 3.60
CA ASN A 63 -8.69 -1.99 4.22
C ASN A 63 -7.69 -2.71 5.10
N THR A 64 -6.48 -2.18 5.18
CA THR A 64 -5.43 -2.68 6.08
C THR A 64 -5.79 -2.46 7.54
N HIS A 65 -6.35 -1.29 7.87
CA HIS A 65 -6.77 -0.91 9.21
C HIS A 65 -7.65 0.34 9.19
N ALA A 66 -8.06 0.84 10.36
CA ALA A 66 -9.06 1.90 10.49
C ALA A 66 -8.49 3.31 10.72
N HIS A 67 -7.21 3.58 10.43
CA HIS A 67 -6.70 4.94 10.43
C HIS A 67 -7.36 5.77 9.31
N SER A 68 -7.51 7.08 9.53
CA SER A 68 -8.31 7.96 8.67
C SER A 68 -7.74 8.17 7.26
N ASP A 69 -6.48 7.89 7.05
CA ASP A 69 -5.82 7.90 5.75
C ASP A 69 -6.08 6.62 4.94
N HIS A 70 -6.45 5.50 5.59
CA HIS A 70 -6.77 4.22 4.95
C HIS A 70 -8.26 3.90 4.92
N TYR A 71 -9.07 4.58 5.73
CA TYR A 71 -10.50 4.30 5.86
C TYR A 71 -11.33 5.57 5.97
N ASN A 72 -12.37 5.70 5.16
CA ASN A 72 -13.29 6.82 5.23
C ASN A 72 -14.74 6.40 4.89
N GLU A 73 -15.66 6.62 5.81
CA GLU A 73 -17.08 6.27 5.62
C GLU A 73 -17.75 6.98 4.45
N GLN A 74 -17.36 8.23 4.16
CA GLN A 74 -17.91 8.97 3.02
C GLN A 74 -17.47 8.35 1.69
N THR A 75 -16.25 7.82 1.62
CA THR A 75 -15.76 7.08 0.47
C THR A 75 -16.53 5.77 0.29
N LEU A 76 -16.82 5.03 1.38
CA LEU A 76 -17.68 3.85 1.29
C LEU A 76 -19.09 4.19 0.80
N CYS A 77 -19.67 5.30 1.25
CA CYS A 77 -20.97 5.78 0.75
C CYS A 77 -20.91 6.19 -0.72
N TYR A 78 -19.82 6.85 -1.14
CA TYR A 78 -19.60 7.22 -2.54
C TYR A 78 -19.52 5.98 -3.45
N LEU A 79 -18.85 4.93 -2.99
CA LEU A 79 -18.69 3.65 -3.68
C LEU A 79 -19.77 2.62 -3.27
N SER A 80 -20.99 3.05 -3.05
CA SER A 80 -22.09 2.23 -2.50
C SER A 80 -22.45 0.98 -3.32
N ASN A 81 -22.03 0.90 -4.57
CA ASN A 81 -22.20 -0.29 -5.43
C ASN A 81 -21.16 -1.37 -5.15
N ALA A 82 -20.06 -1.04 -4.48
CA ALA A 82 -19.01 -1.97 -4.08
C ALA A 82 -19.26 -2.55 -2.67
N ARG A 83 -18.80 -3.78 -2.45
CA ARG A 83 -18.90 -4.43 -1.14
C ARG A 83 -17.61 -4.22 -0.34
N PHE A 84 -17.75 -3.70 0.85
CA PHE A 84 -16.64 -3.55 1.79
C PHE A 84 -16.50 -4.78 2.68
N TYR A 85 -15.25 -5.23 2.88
CA TYR A 85 -14.88 -6.35 3.74
C TYR A 85 -13.76 -5.93 4.67
N SER A 86 -14.02 -5.89 5.96
CA SER A 86 -12.98 -5.88 6.98
C SER A 86 -12.48 -7.31 7.18
N MET A 87 -11.16 -7.49 7.28
CA MET A 87 -10.53 -8.80 7.46
C MET A 87 -9.63 -8.79 8.70
N ASN A 88 -9.58 -9.92 9.39
CA ASN A 88 -8.64 -10.14 10.48
C ASN A 88 -7.46 -10.97 9.98
N ALA A 89 -6.31 -10.82 10.62
CA ALA A 89 -5.14 -11.64 10.32
C ALA A 89 -5.45 -13.15 10.42
N GLY A 90 -4.97 -13.91 9.46
CA GLY A 90 -5.24 -15.34 9.29
C GLY A 90 -6.52 -15.63 8.49
N GLU A 91 -7.34 -14.64 8.14
CA GLU A 91 -8.48 -14.86 7.24
C GLU A 91 -8.04 -14.92 5.78
N GLU A 92 -8.74 -15.77 5.03
CA GLU A 92 -8.67 -15.82 3.58
C GLU A 92 -10.07 -15.63 2.99
N ARG A 93 -10.19 -14.83 1.92
CA ARG A 93 -11.46 -14.57 1.23
C ARG A 93 -11.31 -14.62 -0.27
N LEU A 94 -12.33 -15.19 -0.91
CA LEU A 94 -12.49 -15.13 -2.36
C LEU A 94 -13.38 -13.92 -2.73
N LEU A 95 -12.78 -12.94 -3.40
CA LEU A 95 -13.45 -11.73 -3.88
C LEU A 95 -13.46 -11.70 -5.41
N GLY A 96 -14.52 -12.24 -6.02
CA GLY A 96 -14.55 -12.48 -7.46
C GLY A 96 -13.50 -13.47 -7.91
N LYS A 97 -12.52 -13.04 -8.72
CA LYS A 97 -11.37 -13.86 -9.14
C LYS A 97 -10.19 -13.81 -8.16
N TYR A 98 -10.23 -12.92 -7.15
CA TYR A 98 -9.11 -12.71 -6.24
C TYR A 98 -9.23 -13.55 -4.98
N THR A 99 -8.18 -14.29 -4.64
CA THR A 99 -7.98 -14.81 -3.29
C THR A 99 -7.18 -13.79 -2.50
N VAL A 100 -7.75 -13.31 -1.40
CA VAL A 100 -7.12 -12.32 -0.50
C VAL A 100 -6.82 -12.98 0.82
N THR A 101 -5.55 -13.02 1.21
CA THR A 101 -5.09 -13.52 2.51
C THR A 101 -4.62 -12.35 3.36
N ALA A 102 -5.19 -12.20 4.56
CA ALA A 102 -4.80 -11.18 5.54
C ALA A 102 -3.74 -11.73 6.50
N LEU A 103 -2.64 -11.01 6.68
CA LEU A 103 -1.51 -11.34 7.55
C LEU A 103 -1.38 -10.28 8.65
N HIS A 104 -0.76 -10.60 9.78
CA HIS A 104 -0.51 -9.60 10.82
C HIS A 104 0.43 -8.51 10.33
N ALA A 105 0.08 -7.24 10.53
CA ALA A 105 0.98 -6.11 10.33
C ALA A 105 1.61 -5.69 11.66
N ASN A 106 2.91 -5.36 11.62
CA ASN A 106 3.59 -4.74 12.76
C ASN A 106 3.32 -3.22 12.78
N HIS A 107 2.13 -2.85 13.21
CA HIS A 107 1.64 -1.47 13.24
C HIS A 107 0.93 -1.18 14.57
N SER A 108 0.55 0.08 14.77
CA SER A 108 -0.02 0.62 16.02
C SER A 108 -1.13 -0.24 16.62
N THR A 109 -1.06 -0.44 17.93
CA THR A 109 -2.11 -1.11 18.72
C THR A 109 -3.33 -0.23 19.00
N CYS A 110 -3.32 1.04 18.60
CA CYS A 110 -4.48 1.94 18.72
C CYS A 110 -5.63 1.54 17.81
N THR A 111 -5.32 0.82 16.72
CA THR A 111 -6.29 0.16 15.85
C THR A 111 -6.12 -1.34 15.99
N SER A 112 -7.13 -2.03 16.53
CA SER A 112 -7.08 -3.48 16.59
C SER A 112 -7.08 -4.08 15.20
N GLY A 113 -6.17 -5.04 14.93
CA GLY A 113 -6.23 -5.88 13.75
C GLY A 113 -5.68 -5.24 12.48
N ALA A 114 -4.62 -4.42 12.55
CA ALA A 114 -3.89 -4.02 11.36
C ALA A 114 -3.37 -5.25 10.61
N VAL A 115 -3.57 -5.26 9.29
CA VAL A 115 -3.21 -6.39 8.42
C VAL A 115 -2.49 -5.93 7.15
N HIS A 116 -1.62 -6.79 6.65
CA HIS A 116 -1.12 -6.73 5.29
C HIS A 116 -1.83 -7.79 4.44
N PHE A 117 -1.79 -7.66 3.12
CA PHE A 117 -2.50 -8.57 2.22
C PHE A 117 -1.57 -9.27 1.24
N ILE A 118 -1.82 -10.56 1.00
CA ILE A 118 -1.45 -11.21 -0.26
C ILE A 118 -2.72 -11.30 -1.11
N VAL A 119 -2.67 -10.73 -2.32
CA VAL A 119 -3.76 -10.78 -3.30
C VAL A 119 -3.30 -11.61 -4.49
N SER A 120 -4.03 -12.69 -4.80
CA SER A 120 -3.76 -13.54 -5.96
C SER A 120 -4.96 -13.56 -6.90
N ASP A 121 -4.71 -13.45 -8.23
CA ASP A 121 -5.72 -13.68 -9.26
C ASP A 121 -5.64 -15.10 -9.88
N GLY A 122 -4.82 -15.98 -9.27
CA GLY A 122 -4.55 -17.32 -9.72
C GLY A 122 -3.27 -17.46 -10.55
N GLU A 123 -2.81 -16.39 -11.19
CA GLU A 123 -1.57 -16.34 -11.97
C GLU A 123 -0.49 -15.49 -11.30
N ASN A 124 -0.88 -14.32 -10.83
CA ASN A 124 0.02 -13.34 -10.22
C ASN A 124 -0.31 -13.12 -8.75
N LYS A 125 0.70 -12.72 -7.97
CA LYS A 125 0.57 -12.44 -6.54
C LYS A 125 1.19 -11.11 -6.17
N LEU A 126 0.37 -10.26 -5.56
CA LEU A 126 0.74 -9.00 -4.94
C LEU A 126 0.86 -9.16 -3.43
N PHE A 127 1.94 -8.71 -2.83
CA PHE A 127 2.02 -8.42 -1.39
C PHE A 127 1.84 -6.90 -1.17
N TYR A 128 0.81 -6.52 -0.41
CA TYR A 128 0.53 -5.14 -0.02
C TYR A 128 0.82 -4.98 1.47
N GLY A 129 1.97 -4.39 1.78
CA GLY A 129 2.52 -4.25 3.13
C GLY A 129 2.74 -2.80 3.52
N LEU A 130 1.65 -2.01 3.58
CA LEU A 130 1.67 -0.62 4.01
C LEU A 130 1.18 -0.48 5.45
N ASP A 131 1.77 0.48 6.14
CA ASP A 131 1.67 0.68 7.58
C ASP A 131 2.15 -0.54 8.37
N GLY A 132 3.47 -0.69 8.36
CA GLY A 132 4.12 -1.72 9.14
C GLY A 132 5.65 -1.56 9.17
N ALA A 133 6.21 -1.72 10.36
CA ALA A 133 7.65 -1.80 10.55
C ALA A 133 8.09 -3.25 10.52
N TRP A 134 9.07 -3.58 9.72
CA TRP A 134 9.56 -4.94 9.50
C TRP A 134 8.43 -5.93 9.16
N LEU A 135 8.77 -7.03 8.55
CA LEU A 135 7.84 -8.14 8.37
C LEU A 135 7.82 -9.02 9.61
N MET A 136 6.62 -9.41 10.05
CA MET A 136 6.46 -10.44 11.04
C MET A 136 6.78 -11.83 10.45
N TYR A 137 7.04 -12.81 11.30
CA TYR A 137 7.49 -14.13 10.83
C TYR A 137 6.45 -14.88 9.97
N ASP A 138 5.17 -14.70 10.25
CA ASP A 138 4.08 -15.28 9.47
C ASP A 138 4.02 -14.67 8.06
N GLU A 139 4.29 -13.38 7.90
CA GLU A 139 4.39 -12.71 6.60
C GLU A 139 5.59 -13.22 5.80
N VAL A 140 6.78 -13.30 6.43
CA VAL A 140 7.98 -13.86 5.80
C VAL A 140 7.72 -15.29 5.33
N ARG A 141 7.06 -16.11 6.15
CA ARG A 141 6.68 -17.47 5.78
C ARG A 141 5.71 -17.48 4.60
N ALA A 142 4.64 -16.66 4.65
CA ALA A 142 3.65 -16.58 3.58
C ALA A 142 4.28 -16.13 2.25
N ILE A 143 5.17 -15.13 2.26
CA ILE A 143 5.94 -14.69 1.09
C ILE A 143 6.79 -15.83 0.51
N LYS A 144 7.50 -16.57 1.37
CA LYS A 144 8.34 -17.69 0.94
C LYS A 144 7.54 -18.86 0.37
N ASP A 145 6.41 -19.18 0.99
CA ASP A 145 5.57 -20.31 0.58
C ASP A 145 4.80 -20.01 -0.72
N ASN A 146 4.48 -18.75 -0.97
CA ASN A 146 3.71 -18.35 -2.15
C ASN A 146 4.57 -17.90 -3.34
N GLY A 147 5.70 -17.25 -3.10
CA GLY A 147 6.38 -16.42 -4.10
C GLY A 147 5.53 -15.20 -4.48
N ILE A 148 6.15 -14.05 -4.63
CA ILE A 148 5.46 -12.77 -4.86
C ILE A 148 5.97 -12.14 -6.15
N ASP A 149 5.06 -11.75 -7.05
CA ASP A 149 5.40 -11.07 -8.29
C ASP A 149 5.71 -9.59 -8.03
N LEU A 150 4.93 -8.95 -7.16
CA LEU A 150 5.11 -7.57 -6.72
C LEU A 150 4.91 -7.44 -5.22
N ALA A 151 5.88 -6.87 -4.51
CA ALA A 151 5.69 -6.41 -3.14
C ALA A 151 5.68 -4.88 -3.08
N ILE A 152 4.74 -4.31 -2.33
CA ILE A 152 4.68 -2.89 -2.02
C ILE A 152 4.94 -2.75 -0.52
N PHE A 153 6.04 -2.08 -0.16
CA PHE A 153 6.44 -1.87 1.22
C PHE A 153 6.23 -0.43 1.68
N ASP A 154 5.87 -0.30 2.94
CA ASP A 154 5.92 0.97 3.67
C ASP A 154 7.34 1.55 3.63
N ALA A 155 7.44 2.86 3.40
CA ALA A 155 8.70 3.61 3.45
C ALA A 155 8.47 5.00 4.09
N THR A 156 7.62 5.07 5.10
CA THR A 156 7.18 6.33 5.72
C THR A 156 8.35 7.21 6.19
N ILE A 157 9.38 6.60 6.79
CA ILE A 157 10.40 7.39 7.51
C ILE A 157 11.50 7.95 6.61
N GLY A 158 11.64 7.46 5.39
CA GLY A 158 12.77 7.89 4.55
C GLY A 158 14.12 7.53 5.19
N ASP A 159 15.01 8.53 5.34
CA ASP A 159 16.36 8.34 5.87
C ASP A 159 16.63 8.98 7.21
N VAL A 160 15.63 9.57 7.81
CA VAL A 160 15.79 10.32 9.05
C VAL A 160 16.24 9.37 10.16
N PRO A 161 17.47 9.53 10.71
CA PRO A 161 17.95 8.66 11.76
C PRO A 161 17.27 8.98 13.09
N GLY A 162 16.99 7.94 13.89
CA GLY A 162 16.47 8.10 15.25
C GLY A 162 15.00 8.51 15.34
N ASP A 163 14.26 8.38 14.27
CA ASP A 163 12.81 8.60 14.28
C ASP A 163 12.13 7.45 15.04
N TYR A 164 11.33 7.79 16.07
CA TYR A 164 10.67 6.77 16.91
C TYR A 164 9.61 5.95 16.17
N ARG A 165 9.09 6.45 15.05
CA ARG A 165 8.12 5.72 14.21
C ARG A 165 8.68 4.46 13.58
N ILE A 166 9.99 4.21 13.68
CA ILE A 166 10.64 2.95 13.26
C ILE A 166 10.04 1.70 13.91
N PHE A 167 9.26 1.85 14.97
CA PHE A 167 8.54 0.74 15.61
C PHE A 167 7.17 0.45 14.98
N GLU A 168 6.72 1.34 14.08
CA GLU A 168 5.40 1.25 13.41
C GLU A 168 5.50 1.37 11.89
N HIS A 169 6.63 1.90 11.37
CA HIS A 169 6.87 2.14 9.96
C HIS A 169 8.31 1.80 9.57
N ASN A 170 8.51 1.50 8.30
CA ASN A 170 9.85 1.26 7.76
C ASN A 170 10.57 2.56 7.39
N ASN A 171 11.89 2.55 7.51
CA ASN A 171 12.78 3.44 6.79
C ASN A 171 13.33 2.76 5.53
N LEU A 172 14.02 3.51 4.68
CA LEU A 172 14.55 3.00 3.41
C LEU A 172 15.56 1.85 3.60
N ASN A 173 16.38 1.91 4.64
CA ASN A 173 17.38 0.86 4.90
C ASN A 173 16.70 -0.46 5.31
N MET A 174 15.62 -0.41 6.08
CA MET A 174 14.82 -1.59 6.43
C MET A 174 14.24 -2.25 5.19
N VAL A 175 13.70 -1.46 4.25
CA VAL A 175 13.17 -1.99 2.98
C VAL A 175 14.26 -2.63 2.14
N VAL A 176 15.44 -2.01 2.05
CA VAL A 176 16.60 -2.59 1.34
C VAL A 176 17.01 -3.93 1.94
N GLU A 177 17.05 -4.03 3.27
CA GLU A 177 17.39 -5.26 3.98
C GLU A 177 16.35 -6.36 3.75
N MET A 178 15.07 -6.04 3.87
CA MET A 178 13.97 -6.99 3.61
C MET A 178 13.99 -7.48 2.15
N LYS A 179 14.14 -6.56 1.19
CA LYS A 179 14.24 -6.90 -0.23
C LYS A 179 15.43 -7.82 -0.51
N THR A 180 16.59 -7.52 0.05
CA THR A 180 17.81 -8.33 -0.12
C THR A 180 17.63 -9.74 0.48
N SER A 181 17.04 -9.82 1.66
CA SER A 181 16.80 -11.09 2.37
C SER A 181 15.75 -11.97 1.65
N LEU A 182 14.82 -11.36 0.93
CA LEU A 182 13.70 -12.04 0.27
C LEU A 182 13.81 -12.05 -1.27
N GLU A 183 14.94 -11.68 -1.85
CA GLU A 183 15.13 -11.54 -3.31
C GLU A 183 14.77 -12.78 -4.13
N LYS A 184 14.88 -13.99 -3.53
CA LYS A 184 14.53 -15.26 -4.18
C LYS A 184 13.03 -15.49 -4.28
N TYR A 185 12.25 -14.75 -3.49
CA TYR A 185 10.81 -14.96 -3.32
C TYR A 185 9.97 -13.80 -3.82
N ILE A 186 10.58 -12.64 -4.08
CA ILE A 186 9.90 -11.43 -4.56
C ILE A 186 10.57 -10.98 -5.85
N LYS A 187 9.80 -10.86 -6.94
CA LYS A 187 10.34 -10.47 -8.26
C LYS A 187 10.54 -8.96 -8.40
N ARG A 188 9.56 -8.15 -7.96
CA ARG A 188 9.60 -6.68 -8.03
C ARG A 188 9.22 -6.08 -6.68
N VAL A 189 9.83 -4.96 -6.34
CA VAL A 189 9.56 -4.23 -5.11
C VAL A 189 9.30 -2.78 -5.41
N PHE A 190 8.18 -2.27 -4.89
CA PHE A 190 7.88 -0.85 -4.82
C PHE A 190 7.88 -0.38 -3.37
N ILE A 191 8.22 0.90 -3.18
CA ILE A 191 7.97 1.61 -1.93
C ILE A 191 6.82 2.59 -2.12
N SER A 192 6.01 2.74 -1.07
CA SER A 192 4.89 3.67 -0.98
C SER A 192 4.75 4.19 0.46
N HIS A 193 3.69 4.95 0.75
CA HIS A 193 3.40 5.52 2.05
C HIS A 193 4.46 6.52 2.53
N MET A 194 4.90 7.41 1.62
CA MET A 194 5.95 8.38 1.90
C MET A 194 5.42 9.57 2.71
N ALA A 195 6.00 9.82 3.88
CA ALA A 195 5.69 10.99 4.69
C ALA A 195 6.20 12.28 4.03
N ARG A 196 5.42 13.35 4.14
CA ARG A 196 5.65 14.63 3.46
C ARG A 196 6.99 15.30 3.80
N THR A 197 7.43 15.17 5.05
CA THR A 197 8.59 15.92 5.55
C THR A 197 9.83 15.07 5.76
N LEU A 198 9.78 13.76 5.46
CA LEU A 198 10.84 12.82 5.77
C LEU A 198 11.56 12.27 4.53
N HIS A 199 11.12 12.70 3.36
CA HIS A 199 11.71 12.28 2.09
C HIS A 199 12.31 13.44 1.32
N ALA A 200 13.31 13.13 0.50
CA ALA A 200 13.77 13.97 -0.59
C ALA A 200 12.69 14.08 -1.70
N SER A 201 12.97 14.83 -2.76
CA SER A 201 12.12 14.84 -3.95
C SER A 201 11.93 13.45 -4.54
N HIS A 202 10.87 13.27 -5.34
CA HIS A 202 10.61 11.97 -5.98
C HIS A 202 11.81 11.49 -6.80
N ASP A 203 12.40 12.35 -7.61
CA ASP A 203 13.52 11.99 -8.50
C ASP A 203 14.77 11.58 -7.70
N GLU A 204 15.09 12.30 -6.64
CA GLU A 204 16.19 11.93 -5.73
C GLU A 204 15.95 10.59 -5.05
N LEU A 205 14.69 10.32 -4.67
CA LEU A 205 14.33 9.04 -4.07
C LEU A 205 14.42 7.89 -5.08
N VAL A 206 13.99 8.11 -6.33
CA VAL A 206 14.15 7.15 -7.43
C VAL A 206 15.62 6.83 -7.67
N ASP A 207 16.46 7.85 -7.83
CA ASP A 207 17.92 7.67 -8.07
C ASP A 207 18.58 6.90 -6.93
N ARG A 208 18.14 7.13 -5.71
CA ARG A 208 18.64 6.47 -4.52
C ARG A 208 18.23 5.00 -4.43
N MET A 209 16.97 4.67 -4.73
CA MET A 209 16.45 3.32 -4.60
C MET A 209 16.79 2.41 -5.79
N LYS A 210 17.07 3.00 -6.96
CA LYS A 210 17.42 2.29 -8.19
C LYS A 210 18.61 1.32 -8.05
N PRO A 211 19.74 1.64 -7.39
CA PRO A 211 20.84 0.69 -7.20
C PRO A 211 20.46 -0.57 -6.42
N HIS A 212 19.38 -0.50 -5.62
CA HIS A 212 18.84 -1.61 -4.84
C HIS A 212 17.77 -2.41 -5.59
N GLY A 213 17.43 -2.01 -6.83
CA GLY A 213 16.36 -2.63 -7.60
C GLY A 213 14.98 -2.44 -6.97
N ILE A 214 14.77 -1.29 -6.32
CA ILE A 214 13.51 -0.89 -5.69
C ILE A 214 12.93 0.29 -6.45
N GLU A 215 11.67 0.19 -6.81
CA GLU A 215 10.92 1.22 -7.53
C GLU A 215 10.16 2.12 -6.56
N VAL A 216 9.93 3.36 -6.93
CA VAL A 216 9.21 4.35 -6.10
C VAL A 216 7.87 4.64 -6.71
N ALA A 217 6.79 4.35 -5.97
CA ALA A 217 5.44 4.64 -6.43
C ALA A 217 5.16 6.16 -6.45
N PHE A 218 4.26 6.55 -7.35
CA PHE A 218 3.70 7.90 -7.42
C PHE A 218 2.21 7.82 -7.75
N ASP A 219 1.48 8.87 -7.41
CA ASP A 219 0.03 8.93 -7.62
C ASP A 219 -0.31 8.85 -9.11
N GLY A 220 -1.18 7.93 -9.49
CA GLY A 220 -1.53 7.64 -10.87
C GLY A 220 -0.59 6.67 -11.58
N CYS A 221 0.45 6.15 -10.93
CA CYS A 221 1.31 5.12 -11.50
C CYS A 221 0.50 3.85 -11.80
N GLU A 222 0.59 3.36 -13.03
CA GLU A 222 -0.01 2.10 -13.46
C GLU A 222 1.07 1.11 -13.87
N ILE A 223 0.94 -0.13 -13.41
CA ILE A 223 1.84 -1.22 -13.77
C ILE A 223 1.05 -2.51 -14.00
N GLU A 224 1.64 -3.43 -14.72
CA GLU A 224 1.14 -4.80 -14.88
C GLU A 224 2.13 -5.82 -14.32
N ILE A 225 1.60 -6.86 -13.71
CA ILE A 225 2.35 -8.02 -13.22
C ILE A 225 1.71 -9.30 -13.71
#